data_27b6c34de7cc68aa8a5905534f0ccaf5
#
_entry.id   27b6c34de7cc68aa8a5905534f0ccaf5
#
_cell.length_a   1.000
_cell.length_b   1.000
_cell.length_c   1.000
_cell.angle_alpha   90.00
_cell.angle_beta   90.00
_cell.angle_gamma   90.00
#
_symmetry.space_group_name_H-M   'P 1'
#
loop_
_entity.id
_entity.type
_entity.pdbx_description
1 polymer ?
#
loop_
_entity_poly.entity_id
_entity_poly.type
_entity_poly.pdbx_seq_one_letter_code
_entity_poly.pdbx_strand_id
1 'polypeptide(L)'
;MAKYVYPAIFQTEEVGGYSVTFPDLLGCCTEGDTLEQAIEMARDALGLYLYSLEEEKAPIPTPSKPEQIKIKPGQFVTLIDIDMIEYRKKHDNRAVKKTLTIPAWLNTIAENNNVNFSQILQNALKEKLGIHDRP
;
A
#
# COMPACT_ATOMS: atom_id res chain seq x y z
N MET A 1 -1.87 9.75 4.43
CA MET A 1 -1.35 8.72 5.33
C MET A 1 -0.99 7.47 4.55
N ALA A 2 0.06 6.77 5.01
CA ALA A 2 0.53 5.56 4.33
C ALA A 2 -0.27 4.31 4.71
N LYS A 3 -0.90 4.31 5.87
CA LYS A 3 -1.66 3.16 6.36
C LYS A 3 -3.16 3.38 6.25
N TYR A 4 -3.85 2.33 5.80
CA TYR A 4 -5.30 2.35 5.64
C TYR A 4 -5.91 1.09 6.23
N VAL A 5 -7.15 1.22 6.72
CA VAL A 5 -7.95 0.09 7.18
C VAL A 5 -9.33 0.23 6.55
N TYR A 6 -9.77 -0.83 5.87
CA TYR A 6 -11.10 -0.86 5.25
C TYR A 6 -11.85 -2.10 5.69
N PRO A 7 -13.16 -1.98 5.96
CA PRO A 7 -13.97 -3.16 6.20
C PRO A 7 -14.18 -3.94 4.90
N ALA A 8 -14.14 -5.24 5.01
CA ALA A 8 -14.39 -6.16 3.91
C ALA A 8 -15.49 -7.13 4.31
N ILE A 9 -16.34 -7.47 3.36
CA ILE A 9 -17.38 -8.48 3.56
C ILE A 9 -16.86 -9.80 3.00
N PHE A 10 -16.78 -10.80 3.87
CA PHE A 10 -16.42 -12.16 3.50
C PHE A 10 -17.68 -12.98 3.36
N GLN A 11 -17.80 -13.68 2.26
CA GLN A 11 -18.91 -14.58 1.99
C GLN A 11 -18.40 -16.01 1.94
N THR A 12 -18.96 -16.89 2.78
CA THR A 12 -18.66 -18.32 2.71
C THR A 12 -19.34 -18.91 1.46
N GLU A 13 -18.57 -19.62 0.64
CA GLU A 13 -19.06 -20.22 -0.58
C GLU A 13 -19.43 -21.69 -0.34
N GLU A 14 -20.50 -22.16 -1.01
CA GLU A 14 -20.98 -23.55 -0.86
C GLU A 14 -19.96 -24.58 -1.32
N VAL A 15 -19.18 -24.22 -2.35
CA VAL A 15 -18.14 -25.11 -2.90
C VAL A 15 -16.84 -25.03 -2.13
N GLY A 16 -16.82 -24.30 -1.01
CA GLY A 16 -15.63 -24.06 -0.22
C GLY A 16 -14.98 -22.73 -0.57
N GLY A 17 -14.20 -22.22 0.37
CA GLY A 17 -13.54 -20.92 0.21
C GLY A 17 -14.42 -19.75 0.54
N TYR A 18 -13.88 -18.56 0.23
CA TYR A 18 -14.51 -17.28 0.57
C TYR A 18 -14.39 -16.32 -0.59
N SER A 19 -15.45 -15.56 -0.86
CA SER A 19 -15.35 -14.37 -1.71
C SER A 19 -15.31 -13.13 -0.79
N VAL A 20 -14.60 -12.10 -1.24
CA VAL A 20 -14.34 -10.90 -0.45
C VAL A 20 -14.70 -9.67 -1.28
N THR A 21 -15.47 -8.76 -0.70
CA THR A 21 -15.79 -7.48 -1.33
C THR A 21 -15.53 -6.34 -0.35
N PHE A 22 -15.10 -5.20 -0.89
CA PHE A 22 -14.90 -3.99 -0.10
C PHE A 22 -16.05 -3.03 -0.39
N PRO A 23 -17.00 -2.83 0.53
CA PRO A 23 -18.17 -2.00 0.24
C PRO A 23 -17.85 -0.55 -0.08
N ASP A 24 -16.74 -0.02 0.45
CA ASP A 24 -16.33 1.36 0.20
C ASP A 24 -15.56 1.54 -1.11
N LEU A 25 -15.11 0.46 -1.73
CA LEU A 25 -14.26 0.48 -2.91
C LEU A 25 -14.94 -0.28 -4.04
N LEU A 26 -15.63 0.46 -4.89
CA LEU A 26 -16.44 -0.12 -5.96
C LEU A 26 -15.58 -0.99 -6.90
N GLY A 27 -15.99 -2.22 -7.05
CA GLY A 27 -15.29 -3.18 -7.92
C GLY A 27 -14.09 -3.87 -7.28
N CYS A 28 -13.74 -3.52 -6.05
CA CYS A 28 -12.64 -4.17 -5.35
C CYS A 28 -13.14 -5.46 -4.72
N CYS A 29 -12.81 -6.59 -5.34
CA CYS A 29 -13.22 -7.90 -4.86
C CYS A 29 -12.15 -8.93 -5.15
N THR A 30 -12.17 -10.02 -4.39
CA THR A 30 -11.24 -11.13 -4.55
C THR A 30 -11.82 -12.40 -3.93
N GLU A 31 -11.05 -13.46 -3.91
CA GLU A 31 -11.46 -14.73 -3.31
C GLU A 31 -10.25 -15.50 -2.80
N GLY A 32 -10.48 -16.50 -1.98
CA GLY A 32 -9.46 -17.39 -1.49
C GLY A 32 -10.06 -18.72 -1.05
N ASP A 33 -9.27 -19.78 -1.13
CA ASP A 33 -9.73 -21.14 -0.78
C ASP A 33 -9.78 -21.37 0.72
N THR A 34 -8.93 -20.68 1.45
CA THR A 34 -8.88 -20.72 2.92
C THR A 34 -9.06 -19.32 3.48
N LEU A 35 -9.32 -19.24 4.77
CA LEU A 35 -9.46 -17.92 5.43
C LEU A 35 -8.16 -17.12 5.34
N GLU A 36 -7.02 -17.78 5.58
CA GLU A 36 -5.70 -17.15 5.49
C GLU A 36 -5.44 -16.63 4.08
N GLN A 37 -5.73 -17.44 3.06
CA GLN A 37 -5.55 -17.04 1.67
C GLN A 37 -6.49 -15.89 1.31
N ALA A 38 -7.73 -15.94 1.75
CA ALA A 38 -8.71 -14.88 1.46
C ALA A 38 -8.26 -13.54 2.06
N ILE A 39 -7.69 -13.56 3.27
CA ILE A 39 -7.16 -12.33 3.91
C ILE A 39 -5.96 -11.80 3.14
N GLU A 40 -5.03 -12.66 2.71
CA GLU A 40 -3.89 -12.24 1.91
C GLU A 40 -4.34 -11.65 0.56
N MET A 41 -5.26 -12.32 -0.11
CA MET A 41 -5.80 -11.83 -1.38
C MET A 41 -6.57 -10.52 -1.21
N ALA A 42 -7.28 -10.37 -0.09
CA ALA A 42 -7.97 -9.11 0.22
C ALA A 42 -6.98 -7.97 0.40
N ARG A 43 -5.87 -8.22 1.10
CA ARG A 43 -4.83 -7.20 1.28
C ARG A 43 -4.18 -6.83 -0.05
N ASP A 44 -3.90 -7.80 -0.90
CA ASP A 44 -3.34 -7.54 -2.24
C ASP A 44 -4.31 -6.73 -3.10
N ALA A 45 -5.58 -7.08 -3.10
CA ALA A 45 -6.61 -6.37 -3.86
C ALA A 45 -6.76 -4.93 -3.37
N LEU A 46 -6.77 -4.73 -2.05
CA LEU A 46 -6.84 -3.41 -1.42
C LEU A 46 -5.62 -2.57 -1.82
N GLY A 47 -4.42 -3.16 -1.73
CA GLY A 47 -3.19 -2.47 -2.10
C GLY A 47 -3.18 -2.02 -3.55
N LEU A 48 -3.59 -2.91 -4.47
CA LEU A 48 -3.64 -2.59 -5.89
C LEU A 48 -4.66 -1.48 -6.17
N TYR A 49 -5.83 -1.55 -5.54
CA TYR A 49 -6.88 -0.56 -5.73
C TYR A 49 -6.42 0.83 -5.26
N LEU A 50 -5.86 0.91 -4.06
CA LEU A 50 -5.37 2.18 -3.50
C LEU A 50 -4.16 2.70 -4.29
N TYR A 51 -3.27 1.81 -4.73
CA TYR A 51 -2.16 2.19 -5.59
C TYR A 51 -2.66 2.88 -6.86
N SER A 52 -3.66 2.31 -7.52
CA SER A 52 -4.24 2.89 -8.73
C SER A 52 -4.85 4.27 -8.46
N LEU A 53 -5.57 4.42 -7.35
CA LEU A 53 -6.14 5.72 -6.97
C LEU A 53 -5.05 6.76 -6.71
N GLU A 54 -3.98 6.37 -6.02
CA GLU A 54 -2.86 7.29 -5.73
C GLU A 54 -2.15 7.71 -7.02
N GLU A 55 -1.91 6.78 -7.94
CA GLU A 55 -1.25 7.09 -9.22
C GLU A 55 -2.11 8.03 -10.07
N GLU A 56 -3.41 7.87 -10.06
CA GLU A 56 -4.35 8.74 -10.77
C GLU A 56 -4.63 10.04 -10.03
N LYS A 57 -4.10 10.19 -8.81
CA LYS A 57 -4.40 11.32 -7.91
C LYS A 57 -5.90 11.48 -7.68
N ALA A 58 -6.60 10.35 -7.66
CA ALA A 58 -8.03 10.29 -7.39
C ALA A 58 -8.29 10.36 -5.88
N PRO A 59 -9.47 10.83 -5.46
CA PRO A 59 -9.81 10.83 -4.03
C PRO A 59 -9.83 9.43 -3.45
N ILE A 60 -9.29 9.27 -2.24
CA ILE A 60 -9.32 8.00 -1.51
C ILE A 60 -10.62 7.96 -0.70
N PRO A 61 -11.51 6.99 -0.94
CA PRO A 61 -12.76 6.92 -0.19
C PRO A 61 -12.53 6.76 1.31
N THR A 62 -13.36 7.42 2.10
CA THR A 62 -13.32 7.29 3.55
C THR A 62 -13.88 5.91 3.95
N PRO A 63 -13.17 5.14 4.79
CA PRO A 63 -13.70 3.85 5.23
C PRO A 63 -14.99 3.99 6.05
N SER A 64 -15.95 3.13 5.79
CA SER A 64 -17.16 3.02 6.60
C SER A 64 -16.83 2.38 7.95
N LYS A 65 -17.67 2.64 8.95
CA LYS A 65 -17.55 1.96 10.23
C LYS A 65 -18.02 0.52 10.08
N PRO A 66 -17.26 -0.47 10.54
CA PRO A 66 -17.64 -1.87 10.34
C PRO A 66 -18.98 -2.23 10.96
N GLU A 67 -19.34 -1.62 12.09
CA GLU A 67 -20.60 -1.88 12.77
C GLU A 67 -21.84 -1.35 12.01
N GLN A 68 -21.62 -0.49 11.01
CA GLN A 68 -22.70 0.07 10.20
C GLN A 68 -22.96 -0.70 8.90
N ILE A 69 -22.10 -1.67 8.59
CA ILE A 69 -22.24 -2.44 7.36
C ILE A 69 -23.27 -3.53 7.55
N LYS A 70 -24.26 -3.54 6.62
CA LYS A 70 -25.30 -4.56 6.63
C LYS A 70 -24.79 -5.80 5.90
N ILE A 71 -24.98 -6.95 6.52
CA ILE A 71 -24.57 -8.24 5.95
C ILE A 71 -25.76 -9.18 5.85
N LYS A 72 -25.62 -10.17 4.97
CA LYS A 72 -26.60 -11.23 4.76
C LYS A 72 -26.16 -12.50 5.46
N PRO A 73 -27.06 -13.52 5.62
CA PRO A 73 -26.64 -14.81 6.15
C PRO A 73 -25.46 -15.39 5.34
N GLY A 74 -24.51 -15.97 6.03
CA GLY A 74 -23.30 -16.52 5.40
C GLY A 74 -22.20 -15.49 5.17
N GLN A 75 -22.42 -14.25 5.60
CA GLN A 75 -21.44 -13.17 5.48
C GLN A 75 -20.93 -12.72 6.84
N PHE A 76 -19.72 -12.20 6.87
CA PHE A 76 -19.19 -11.52 8.05
C PHE A 76 -18.26 -10.39 7.63
N VAL A 77 -18.08 -9.40 8.51
CA VAL A 77 -17.20 -8.26 8.25
C VAL A 77 -15.87 -8.48 8.94
N THR A 78 -14.80 -8.24 8.22
CA THR A 78 -13.44 -8.26 8.75
C THR A 78 -12.73 -6.98 8.31
N LEU A 79 -11.85 -6.46 9.16
CA LEU A 79 -11.04 -5.30 8.81
C LEU A 79 -9.76 -5.76 8.13
N ILE A 80 -9.46 -5.15 6.99
CA ILE A 80 -8.23 -5.41 6.24
C ILE A 80 -7.39 -4.14 6.29
N ASP A 81 -6.13 -4.29 6.67
CA ASP A 81 -5.20 -3.18 6.74
C ASP A 81 -4.14 -3.30 5.65
N ILE A 82 -3.55 -2.17 5.30
CA ILE A 82 -2.47 -2.10 4.31
C ILE A 82 -1.55 -0.95 4.65
N ASP A 83 -0.24 -1.17 4.49
CA ASP A 83 0.76 -0.11 4.54
C ASP A 83 1.19 0.15 3.09
N MET A 84 0.81 1.29 2.55
CA MET A 84 1.08 1.62 1.14
C MET A 84 2.56 1.86 0.85
N ILE A 85 3.36 2.26 1.84
CA ILE A 85 4.81 2.37 1.67
C ILE A 85 5.40 0.98 1.44
N GLU A 86 5.03 0.01 2.28
CA GLU A 86 5.50 -1.37 2.14
C GLU A 86 4.98 -2.00 0.85
N TYR A 87 3.73 -1.72 0.48
CA TYR A 87 3.17 -2.18 -0.79
C TYR A 87 3.99 -1.66 -1.98
N ARG A 88 4.31 -0.36 -1.99
CA ARG A 88 5.10 0.25 -3.07
C ARG A 88 6.51 -0.31 -3.14
N LYS A 89 7.17 -0.52 -2.01
CA LYS A 89 8.50 -1.13 -1.98
C LYS A 89 8.50 -2.51 -2.63
N LYS A 90 7.43 -3.28 -2.42
CA LYS A 90 7.31 -4.64 -2.94
C LYS A 90 6.91 -4.68 -4.41
N HIS A 91 6.05 -3.77 -4.85
CA HIS A 91 5.43 -3.82 -6.17
C HIS A 91 5.91 -2.77 -7.16
N ASP A 92 6.58 -1.72 -6.70
CA ASP A 92 7.11 -0.66 -7.56
C ASP A 92 8.62 -0.54 -7.36
N ASN A 93 9.37 -1.31 -8.14
CA ASN A 93 10.83 -1.39 -8.02
C ASN A 93 11.56 -0.50 -9.01
N ARG A 94 10.85 0.40 -9.68
CA ARG A 94 11.46 1.28 -10.68
C ARG A 94 12.40 2.26 -10.02
N ALA A 95 13.56 2.48 -10.64
CA ALA A 95 14.43 3.58 -10.28
C ALA A 95 14.06 4.80 -11.11
N VAL A 96 14.07 5.97 -10.49
CA VAL A 96 13.76 7.24 -11.16
C VAL A 96 15.01 8.12 -11.12
N LYS A 97 15.42 8.65 -12.28
CA LYS A 97 16.52 9.60 -12.33
C LYS A 97 16.05 10.97 -11.85
N LYS A 98 16.88 11.59 -11.00
CA LYS A 98 16.63 12.93 -10.48
C LYS A 98 17.82 13.81 -10.79
N THR A 99 17.58 14.88 -11.56
CA THR A 99 18.63 15.85 -11.86
C THR A 99 18.53 17.00 -10.87
N LEU A 100 19.58 17.21 -10.09
CA LEU A 100 19.59 18.16 -8.99
C LEU A 100 20.80 19.07 -9.10
N THR A 101 20.69 20.26 -8.52
CA THR A 101 21.75 21.27 -8.50
C THR A 101 22.24 21.46 -7.07
N ILE A 102 23.56 21.43 -6.90
CA ILE A 102 24.21 21.73 -5.62
C ILE A 102 25.31 22.76 -5.87
N PRO A 103 25.76 23.46 -4.82
CA PRO A 103 26.89 24.39 -4.96
C PRO A 103 28.15 23.70 -5.49
N ALA A 104 28.87 24.36 -6.38
CA ALA A 104 30.08 23.77 -6.99
C ALA A 104 31.13 23.40 -5.94
N TRP A 105 31.33 24.21 -4.91
CA TRP A 105 32.30 23.90 -3.87
C TRP A 105 31.95 22.63 -3.11
N LEU A 106 30.68 22.42 -2.83
CA LEU A 106 30.22 21.21 -2.14
C LEU A 106 30.39 19.98 -3.02
N ASN A 107 30.10 20.11 -4.30
CA ASN A 107 30.28 19.03 -5.27
C ASN A 107 31.75 18.61 -5.33
N THR A 108 32.67 19.57 -5.37
CA THR A 108 34.13 19.29 -5.42
C THR A 108 34.58 18.49 -4.21
N ILE A 109 34.16 18.90 -3.01
CA ILE A 109 34.52 18.21 -1.78
C ILE A 109 33.93 16.79 -1.76
N ALA A 110 32.66 16.67 -2.15
CA ALA A 110 31.98 15.37 -2.16
C ALA A 110 32.64 14.39 -3.14
N GLU A 111 32.95 14.85 -4.36
CA GLU A 111 33.63 14.00 -5.35
C GLU A 111 35.04 13.56 -4.86
N ASN A 112 35.79 14.48 -4.23
CA ASN A 112 37.10 14.17 -3.69
C ASN A 112 37.05 13.13 -2.56
N ASN A 113 35.93 13.00 -1.90
CA ASN A 113 35.69 12.02 -0.84
C ASN A 113 34.97 10.77 -1.31
N ASN A 114 34.80 10.60 -2.62
CA ASN A 114 34.14 9.43 -3.24
C ASN A 114 32.74 9.17 -2.67
N VAL A 115 31.95 10.21 -2.49
CA VAL A 115 30.62 10.14 -1.92
C VAL A 115 29.64 9.51 -2.92
N ASN A 116 28.83 8.58 -2.45
CA ASN A 116 27.73 8.04 -3.25
C ASN A 116 26.53 8.98 -3.13
N PHE A 117 26.35 9.87 -4.10
CA PHE A 117 25.30 10.88 -4.09
C PHE A 117 23.89 10.27 -4.03
N SER A 118 23.67 9.22 -4.81
CA SER A 118 22.37 8.56 -4.87
C SER A 118 21.99 7.98 -3.51
N GLN A 119 22.92 7.28 -2.86
CA GLN A 119 22.67 6.66 -1.56
C GLN A 119 22.43 7.71 -0.47
N ILE A 120 23.21 8.79 -0.48
CA ILE A 120 23.06 9.88 0.49
C ILE A 120 21.69 10.56 0.31
N LEU A 121 21.31 10.81 -0.93
CA LEU A 121 20.00 11.41 -1.21
C LEU A 121 18.88 10.51 -0.72
N GLN A 122 18.93 9.21 -1.00
CA GLN A 122 17.92 8.26 -0.54
C GLN A 122 17.83 8.23 0.99
N ASN A 123 18.98 8.19 1.67
CA ASN A 123 19.02 8.16 3.13
C ASN A 123 18.42 9.46 3.73
N ALA A 124 18.77 10.61 3.15
CA ALA A 124 18.24 11.90 3.60
C ALA A 124 16.73 11.98 3.41
N LEU A 125 16.21 11.49 2.28
CA LEU A 125 14.78 11.48 2.02
C LEU A 125 14.03 10.56 2.98
N LYS A 126 14.56 9.36 3.24
CA LYS A 126 13.97 8.44 4.20
C LYS A 126 13.89 9.05 5.59
N GLU A 127 14.99 9.67 6.03
CA GLU A 127 15.03 10.35 7.32
C GLU A 127 14.02 11.49 7.39
N LYS A 128 13.98 12.33 6.38
CA LYS A 128 13.07 13.48 6.32
C LYS A 128 11.60 13.04 6.37
N LEU A 129 11.28 11.92 5.72
CA LEU A 129 9.91 11.42 5.59
C LEU A 129 9.54 10.44 6.71
N GLY A 130 10.48 10.11 7.60
CA GLY A 130 10.22 9.16 8.68
C GLY A 130 10.07 7.73 8.19
N ILE A 131 10.68 7.39 7.05
CA ILE A 131 10.62 6.05 6.48
C ILE A 131 11.81 5.25 7.00
N HIS A 132 11.52 4.12 7.62
CA HIS A 132 12.56 3.21 8.13
C HIS A 132 12.46 1.87 7.43
N ASP A 133 13.62 1.33 7.04
CA ASP A 133 13.66 -0.01 6.50
C ASP A 133 13.47 -1.02 7.64
N ARG A 134 12.59 -1.99 7.43
CA ARG A 134 12.39 -3.06 8.42
C ARG A 134 13.52 -4.06 8.28
N PRO A 135 14.01 -4.60 9.42
CA PRO A 135 15.04 -5.63 9.39
C PRO A 135 14.57 -6.91 8.72
#